data_a86fce61092a4cb1704da5021d501266
#
_entry.id   a86fce61092a4cb1704da5021d501266
#
_cell.length_a   1.000
_cell.length_b   1.000
_cell.length_c   1.000
_cell.angle_alpha   90.00
_cell.angle_beta   90.00
_cell.angle_gamma   90.00
#
_symmetry.space_group_name_H-M   'P 1'
#
loop_
_entity.id
_entity.type
_entity.pdbx_description
1 polymer ?
#
loop_
_entity_poly.entity_id
_entity_poly.type
_entity_poly.pdbx_seq_one_letter_code
_entity_poly.pdbx_strand_id
1 'polypeptide(L)'
;MLCGGCGSKVGNVILESSLRKLSDPSSKHIVSKIGDDAAIIKFNSLFQALTTDHLRSFTKDAWLQSKITAIHALGDIWAMGSDPEIALTNIIIPESSNDIQKRTIEEIIDGANSVFGAEGVKIVGGHTSLGKELVIGFTLGGFSKNHPKTVDKASVGDQIILTKPLGSGVLLAGEMRFEGEGQDLKNLFDAMSKSQSSIANVLRKVANSMTDITGFGLGGHLLNIVSKSNVGAKLYLDQIPVYPGANDLIAKDIRSSIFENNYMYSERMIIKTTANTDILFDPQTSGPLLATVP
;
A
#
# COMPACT_ATOMS: atom_id res chain seq x y z
N MET A 1 19.43 5.84 8.51
CA MET A 1 18.32 5.27 9.32
C MET A 1 17.26 4.79 8.34
N LEU A 2 16.70 3.59 8.51
CA LEU A 2 15.62 3.11 7.65
C LEU A 2 14.32 3.83 8.02
N CYS A 3 13.58 4.32 7.02
CA CYS A 3 12.28 4.92 7.23
C CYS A 3 11.25 3.91 7.78
N GLY A 4 10.24 4.40 8.51
CA GLY A 4 9.07 3.62 8.88
C GLY A 4 8.11 3.41 7.70
N GLY A 5 7.03 2.67 7.94
CA GLY A 5 6.02 2.38 6.92
C GLY A 5 6.60 1.69 5.67
N CYS A 6 6.06 2.00 4.52
CA CYS A 6 6.49 1.44 3.23
C CYS A 6 7.87 1.90 2.76
N GLY A 7 8.44 2.96 3.36
CA GLY A 7 9.80 3.42 3.08
C GLY A 7 10.89 2.41 3.44
N SER A 8 10.58 1.33 4.18
CA SER A 8 11.50 0.26 4.57
C SER A 8 11.38 -1.02 3.73
N LYS A 9 10.60 -1.03 2.67
CA LYS A 9 10.48 -2.20 1.77
C LYS A 9 11.83 -2.56 1.14
N VAL A 10 11.98 -3.83 0.78
CA VAL A 10 13.11 -4.30 -0.05
C VAL A 10 12.93 -3.77 -1.47
N GLY A 11 14.01 -3.29 -2.08
CA GLY A 11 13.97 -2.78 -3.45
C GLY A 11 13.50 -3.82 -4.46
N ASN A 12 12.69 -3.40 -5.43
CA ASN A 12 12.02 -4.29 -6.37
C ASN A 12 12.97 -5.19 -7.18
N VAL A 13 14.13 -4.68 -7.58
CA VAL A 13 15.14 -5.45 -8.35
C VAL A 13 15.58 -6.70 -7.58
N ILE A 14 15.83 -6.56 -6.27
CA ILE A 14 16.20 -7.70 -5.42
C ILE A 14 15.03 -8.65 -5.27
N LEU A 15 13.84 -8.11 -5.01
CA LEU A 15 12.62 -8.91 -4.83
C LEU A 15 12.28 -9.70 -6.09
N GLU A 16 12.18 -9.04 -7.25
CA GLU A 16 11.87 -9.70 -8.53
C GLU A 16 12.90 -10.78 -8.90
N SER A 17 14.21 -10.48 -8.73
CA SER A 17 15.26 -11.46 -9.03
C SER A 17 15.16 -12.70 -8.15
N SER A 18 14.73 -12.54 -6.90
CA SER A 18 14.53 -13.64 -5.95
C SER A 18 13.26 -14.44 -6.28
N LEU A 19 12.17 -13.75 -6.63
CA LEU A 19 10.89 -14.37 -6.97
C LEU A 19 10.93 -15.16 -8.29
N ARG A 20 11.82 -14.82 -9.23
CA ARG A 20 12.01 -15.58 -10.47
C ARG A 20 12.43 -17.06 -10.24
N LYS A 21 12.89 -17.39 -9.04
CA LYS A 21 13.18 -18.78 -8.65
C LYS A 21 11.95 -19.59 -8.30
N LEU A 22 10.82 -18.92 -8.08
CA LEU A 22 9.55 -19.59 -7.83
C LEU A 22 8.99 -20.07 -9.17
N SER A 23 8.61 -21.34 -9.23
CA SER A 23 7.82 -21.86 -10.34
C SER A 23 6.44 -21.18 -10.32
N ASP A 24 5.93 -20.88 -11.51
CA ASP A 24 4.56 -20.38 -11.64
C ASP A 24 3.59 -21.35 -10.94
N PRO A 25 2.77 -20.90 -9.99
CA PRO A 25 1.87 -21.78 -9.25
C PRO A 25 0.77 -22.29 -10.19
N SER A 26 1.08 -23.33 -10.98
CA SER A 26 0.11 -23.95 -11.86
C SER A 26 -0.86 -24.81 -11.08
N SER A 27 -1.91 -24.21 -10.58
CA SER A 27 -3.04 -24.93 -9.97
C SER A 27 -4.33 -24.46 -10.61
N LYS A 28 -5.25 -25.39 -10.87
CA LYS A 28 -6.59 -25.05 -11.38
C LYS A 28 -7.40 -24.11 -10.46
N HIS A 29 -6.96 -23.96 -9.23
CA HIS A 29 -7.59 -23.11 -8.23
C HIS A 29 -6.91 -21.75 -8.05
N ILE A 30 -5.64 -21.58 -8.42
CA ILE A 30 -4.90 -20.33 -8.30
C ILE A 30 -5.10 -19.53 -9.57
N VAL A 31 -5.64 -18.30 -9.43
CA VAL A 31 -5.99 -17.42 -10.55
C VAL A 31 -5.02 -16.26 -10.67
N SER A 32 -4.49 -15.77 -9.54
CA SER A 32 -3.52 -14.68 -9.51
C SER A 32 -2.14 -15.10 -9.99
N LYS A 33 -1.38 -14.11 -10.44
CA LYS A 33 0.03 -14.27 -10.80
C LYS A 33 0.92 -13.61 -9.73
N ILE A 34 2.19 -14.00 -9.68
CA ILE A 34 3.18 -13.30 -8.85
C ILE A 34 3.23 -11.83 -9.29
N GLY A 35 3.06 -10.92 -8.32
CA GLY A 35 3.03 -9.47 -8.53
C GLY A 35 1.63 -8.87 -8.76
N ASP A 36 0.55 -9.63 -8.52
CA ASP A 36 -0.76 -9.10 -8.20
C ASP A 36 -0.80 -8.72 -6.71
N ASP A 37 -1.70 -7.82 -6.30
CA ASP A 37 -1.77 -7.28 -4.93
C ASP A 37 -2.14 -8.36 -3.89
N ALA A 38 -2.95 -9.36 -4.30
CA ALA A 38 -3.31 -10.49 -3.45
C ALA A 38 -3.29 -11.81 -4.22
N ALA A 39 -3.08 -12.91 -3.49
CA ALA A 39 -3.28 -14.24 -4.03
C ALA A 39 -4.78 -14.50 -4.20
N ILE A 40 -5.20 -14.96 -5.38
CA ILE A 40 -6.59 -15.29 -5.67
C ILE A 40 -6.75 -16.80 -5.84
N ILE A 41 -7.62 -17.36 -5.02
CA ILE A 41 -7.97 -18.77 -5.05
C ILE A 41 -9.44 -18.89 -5.47
N LYS A 42 -9.72 -19.69 -6.49
CA LYS A 42 -11.06 -19.92 -6.99
C LYS A 42 -11.67 -21.18 -6.36
N PHE A 43 -12.81 -21.02 -5.72
CA PHE A 43 -13.64 -22.13 -5.20
C PHE A 43 -15.04 -22.05 -5.83
N ASN A 44 -15.33 -22.98 -6.75
CA ASN A 44 -16.62 -22.99 -7.48
C ASN A 44 -16.90 -21.62 -8.15
N SER A 45 -17.93 -20.93 -7.67
CA SER A 45 -18.34 -19.59 -8.15
C SER A 45 -17.77 -18.43 -7.33
N LEU A 46 -16.91 -18.70 -6.34
CA LEU A 46 -16.31 -17.68 -5.47
C LEU A 46 -14.81 -17.54 -5.74
N PHE A 47 -14.32 -16.35 -5.55
CA PHE A 47 -12.89 -16.03 -5.52
C PHE A 47 -12.53 -15.56 -4.11
N GLN A 48 -11.53 -16.19 -3.52
CA GLN A 48 -10.94 -15.76 -2.26
C GLN A 48 -9.66 -14.98 -2.55
N ALA A 49 -9.59 -13.76 -2.03
CA ALA A 49 -8.35 -12.96 -2.00
C ALA A 49 -7.65 -13.18 -0.66
N LEU A 50 -6.34 -13.39 -0.69
CA LEU A 50 -5.47 -13.52 0.48
C LEU A 50 -4.25 -12.63 0.30
N THR A 51 -4.02 -11.75 1.26
CA THR A 51 -2.84 -10.87 1.30
C THR A 51 -2.22 -10.83 2.68
N THR A 52 -0.97 -10.37 2.76
CA THR A 52 -0.27 -10.10 4.02
C THR A 52 0.60 -8.87 3.87
N ASP A 53 0.37 -7.90 4.73
CA ASP A 53 1.18 -6.68 4.82
C ASP A 53 1.57 -6.38 6.26
N HIS A 54 2.73 -5.77 6.43
CA HIS A 54 3.18 -5.27 7.72
C HIS A 54 3.90 -3.94 7.55
N LEU A 55 3.81 -3.09 8.57
CA LEU A 55 4.50 -1.82 8.63
C LEU A 55 5.41 -1.76 9.85
N ARG A 56 6.64 -1.32 9.64
CA ARG A 56 7.54 -0.89 10.71
C ARG A 56 7.05 0.43 11.29
N SER A 57 7.44 0.72 12.52
CA SER A 57 7.02 1.93 13.23
C SER A 57 7.34 3.20 12.43
N PHE A 58 6.34 4.06 12.27
CA PHE A 58 6.42 5.40 11.68
C PHE A 58 5.78 6.46 12.61
N THR A 59 5.23 6.04 13.71
CA THR A 59 4.72 6.87 14.80
C THR A 59 4.95 6.14 16.13
N LYS A 60 4.94 6.89 17.25
CA LYS A 60 5.01 6.32 18.60
C LYS A 60 3.64 5.93 19.16
N ASP A 61 2.58 6.31 18.50
CA ASP A 61 1.20 5.97 18.85
C ASP A 61 0.84 4.61 18.25
N ALA A 62 0.80 3.57 19.07
CA ALA A 62 0.54 2.20 18.66
C ALA A 62 -0.90 2.01 18.11
N TRP A 63 -1.87 2.74 18.70
CA TRP A 63 -3.25 2.73 18.22
C TRP A 63 -3.37 3.30 16.82
N LEU A 64 -2.79 4.49 16.59
CA LEU A 64 -2.80 5.15 15.28
C LEU A 64 -2.05 4.34 14.23
N GLN A 65 -0.87 3.79 14.59
CA GLN A 65 -0.11 2.93 13.70
C GLN A 65 -0.94 1.72 13.27
N SER A 66 -1.59 1.06 14.22
CA SER A 66 -2.41 -0.12 13.95
C SER A 66 -3.60 0.22 13.05
N LYS A 67 -4.30 1.32 13.31
CA LYS A 67 -5.38 1.83 12.47
C LYS A 67 -4.93 2.04 11.04
N ILE A 68 -3.81 2.73 10.84
CA ILE A 68 -3.27 3.01 9.51
C ILE A 68 -2.80 1.71 8.83
N THR A 69 -2.17 0.79 9.57
CA THR A 69 -1.74 -0.50 9.03
C THR A 69 -2.93 -1.35 8.58
N ALA A 70 -4.05 -1.32 9.32
CA ALA A 70 -5.27 -2.01 8.94
C ALA A 70 -5.83 -1.48 7.60
N ILE A 71 -5.88 -0.15 7.43
CA ILE A 71 -6.32 0.47 6.17
C ILE A 71 -5.34 0.16 5.03
N HIS A 72 -4.04 0.17 5.31
CA HIS A 72 -3.02 -0.18 4.33
C HIS A 72 -3.19 -1.61 3.82
N ALA A 73 -3.32 -2.58 4.71
CA ALA A 73 -3.52 -3.98 4.33
C ALA A 73 -4.86 -4.23 3.60
N LEU A 74 -5.91 -3.47 3.93
CA LEU A 74 -7.19 -3.51 3.20
C LEU A 74 -7.05 -3.02 1.75
N GLY A 75 -6.03 -2.21 1.45
CA GLY A 75 -5.74 -1.71 0.11
C GLY A 75 -5.69 -2.83 -0.92
N ASP A 76 -4.95 -3.89 -0.64
CA ASP A 76 -4.83 -5.07 -1.52
C ASP A 76 -6.17 -5.74 -1.80
N ILE A 77 -6.99 -5.95 -0.76
CA ILE A 77 -8.32 -6.59 -0.91
C ILE A 77 -9.24 -5.72 -1.76
N TRP A 78 -9.22 -4.40 -1.51
CA TRP A 78 -10.00 -3.45 -2.31
C TRP A 78 -9.49 -3.35 -3.75
N ALA A 79 -8.17 -3.36 -3.96
CA ALA A 79 -7.55 -3.35 -5.29
C ALA A 79 -7.98 -4.57 -6.12
N MET A 80 -8.12 -5.74 -5.49
CA MET A 80 -8.62 -6.95 -6.15
C MET A 80 -10.14 -6.95 -6.36
N GLY A 81 -10.87 -5.90 -5.92
CA GLY A 81 -12.33 -5.81 -6.02
C GLY A 81 -13.08 -6.78 -5.12
N SER A 82 -12.43 -7.28 -4.08
CA SER A 82 -12.99 -8.23 -3.12
C SER A 82 -13.55 -7.53 -1.88
N ASP A 83 -14.48 -8.16 -1.20
CA ASP A 83 -15.02 -7.72 0.09
C ASP A 83 -14.18 -8.38 1.21
N PRO A 84 -13.53 -7.61 2.09
CA PRO A 84 -12.74 -8.15 3.19
C PRO A 84 -13.65 -8.81 4.24
N GLU A 85 -13.19 -9.91 4.88
CA GLU A 85 -14.02 -10.65 5.85
C GLU A 85 -13.24 -11.04 7.12
N ILE A 86 -12.00 -11.51 6.98
CA ILE A 86 -11.20 -11.98 8.11
C ILE A 86 -9.82 -11.33 8.15
N ALA A 87 -9.29 -11.20 9.36
CA ALA A 87 -7.94 -10.74 9.64
C ALA A 87 -7.23 -11.66 10.63
N LEU A 88 -5.96 -11.94 10.37
CA LEU A 88 -5.00 -12.49 11.34
C LEU A 88 -3.97 -11.41 11.64
N THR A 89 -3.68 -11.19 12.93
CA THR A 89 -2.67 -10.24 13.35
C THR A 89 -1.27 -10.86 13.30
N ASN A 90 -0.27 -10.05 12.93
CA ASN A 90 1.15 -10.39 13.07
C ASN A 90 1.85 -9.22 13.74
N ILE A 91 2.14 -9.36 15.05
CA ILE A 91 2.58 -8.25 15.90
C ILE A 91 3.94 -8.59 16.50
N ILE A 92 4.90 -7.68 16.33
CA ILE A 92 6.19 -7.71 17.02
C ILE A 92 6.26 -6.46 17.88
N ILE A 93 6.44 -6.63 19.21
CA ILE A 93 6.56 -5.51 20.15
C ILE A 93 7.94 -5.50 20.80
N PRO A 94 8.48 -4.31 21.14
CA PRO A 94 9.71 -4.21 21.91
C PRO A 94 9.59 -4.89 23.27
N GLU A 95 10.71 -5.47 23.73
CA GLU A 95 10.80 -5.99 25.09
C GLU A 95 10.57 -4.87 26.10
N SER A 96 9.67 -5.10 27.04
CA SER A 96 9.26 -4.15 28.09
C SER A 96 8.59 -4.89 29.25
N SER A 97 8.14 -4.16 30.29
CA SER A 97 7.36 -4.77 31.37
C SER A 97 6.04 -5.36 30.88
N ASN A 98 5.52 -6.36 31.58
CA ASN A 98 4.25 -7.01 31.24
C ASN A 98 3.08 -6.02 31.08
N ASP A 99 3.03 -5.00 31.92
CA ASP A 99 1.97 -3.97 31.89
C ASP A 99 2.05 -3.12 30.61
N ILE A 100 3.28 -2.76 30.19
CA ILE A 100 3.50 -2.02 28.95
C ILE A 100 3.15 -2.90 27.74
N GLN A 101 3.62 -4.17 27.73
CA GLN A 101 3.29 -5.12 26.66
C GLN A 101 1.78 -5.29 26.52
N LYS A 102 1.08 -5.52 27.64
CA LYS A 102 -0.37 -5.66 27.65
C LYS A 102 -1.07 -4.42 27.06
N ARG A 103 -0.75 -3.23 27.56
CA ARG A 103 -1.34 -1.97 27.07
C ARG A 103 -1.07 -1.78 25.59
N THR A 104 0.17 -2.00 25.13
CA THR A 104 0.53 -1.84 23.73
C THR A 104 -0.28 -2.79 22.83
N ILE A 105 -0.45 -4.05 23.23
CA ILE A 105 -1.27 -5.02 22.47
C ILE A 105 -2.74 -4.60 22.45
N GLU A 106 -3.28 -4.14 23.59
CA GLU A 106 -4.66 -3.65 23.68
C GLU A 106 -4.89 -2.44 22.75
N GLU A 107 -3.97 -1.46 22.75
CA GLU A 107 -4.00 -0.30 21.85
C GLU A 107 -3.94 -0.74 20.37
N ILE A 108 -3.09 -1.72 20.02
CA ILE A 108 -2.98 -2.25 18.66
C ILE A 108 -4.28 -2.91 18.21
N ILE A 109 -4.85 -3.79 19.05
CA ILE A 109 -6.10 -4.49 18.75
C ILE A 109 -7.25 -3.48 18.60
N ASP A 110 -7.32 -2.50 19.46
CA ASP A 110 -8.38 -1.47 19.46
C ASP A 110 -8.28 -0.58 18.22
N GLY A 111 -7.06 -0.14 17.86
CA GLY A 111 -6.79 0.62 16.65
C GLY A 111 -7.20 -0.13 15.38
N ALA A 112 -6.81 -1.41 15.26
CA ALA A 112 -7.22 -2.26 14.14
C ALA A 112 -8.74 -2.46 14.12
N ASN A 113 -9.35 -2.73 15.27
CA ASN A 113 -10.77 -3.03 15.37
C ASN A 113 -11.65 -1.82 15.06
N SER A 114 -11.14 -0.59 15.29
CA SER A 114 -11.82 0.65 14.88
C SER A 114 -12.03 0.74 13.36
N VAL A 115 -11.17 0.09 12.56
CA VAL A 115 -11.28 -0.01 11.11
C VAL A 115 -12.03 -1.28 10.71
N PHE A 116 -11.54 -2.43 11.16
CA PHE A 116 -12.09 -3.72 10.77
C PHE A 116 -13.57 -3.87 11.14
N GLY A 117 -13.97 -3.36 12.32
CA GLY A 117 -15.37 -3.37 12.72
C GLY A 117 -16.28 -2.58 11.77
N ALA A 118 -15.81 -1.42 11.28
CA ALA A 118 -16.54 -0.61 10.30
C ALA A 118 -16.61 -1.26 8.90
N GLU A 119 -15.60 -2.06 8.54
CA GLU A 119 -15.53 -2.78 7.27
C GLU A 119 -16.12 -4.20 7.33
N GLY A 120 -16.67 -4.62 8.48
CA GLY A 120 -17.25 -5.96 8.65
C GLY A 120 -16.21 -7.08 8.83
N VAL A 121 -14.94 -6.75 8.95
CA VAL A 121 -13.84 -7.71 9.10
C VAL A 121 -13.74 -8.18 10.55
N LYS A 122 -13.46 -9.47 10.75
CA LYS A 122 -13.24 -10.06 12.08
C LYS A 122 -11.80 -10.46 12.27
N ILE A 123 -11.19 -10.03 13.38
CA ILE A 123 -9.91 -10.58 13.82
C ILE A 123 -10.19 -11.97 14.38
N VAL A 124 -9.65 -13.01 13.75
CA VAL A 124 -9.94 -14.41 14.09
C VAL A 124 -8.74 -15.16 14.64
N GLY A 125 -7.60 -14.49 14.80
CA GLY A 125 -6.37 -15.05 15.34
C GLY A 125 -5.15 -14.22 14.98
N GLY A 126 -3.97 -14.82 15.13
CA GLY A 126 -2.73 -14.15 14.78
C GLY A 126 -1.52 -14.71 15.52
N HIS A 127 -0.41 -14.00 15.43
CA HIS A 127 0.84 -14.30 16.10
C HIS A 127 1.44 -13.04 16.74
N THR A 128 2.05 -13.19 17.92
CA THR A 128 2.71 -12.10 18.64
C THR A 128 4.06 -12.56 19.16
N SER A 129 5.09 -11.75 18.94
CA SER A 129 6.45 -12.02 19.44
C SER A 129 7.13 -10.76 19.97
N LEU A 130 8.23 -10.94 20.69
CA LEU A 130 9.11 -9.84 21.10
C LEU A 130 10.16 -9.59 20.02
N GLY A 131 10.55 -8.33 19.85
CA GLY A 131 11.58 -7.91 18.92
C GLY A 131 12.23 -6.59 19.32
N LYS A 132 13.02 -6.01 18.42
CA LYS A 132 13.74 -4.75 18.69
C LYS A 132 12.90 -3.50 18.48
N GLU A 133 11.86 -3.59 17.67
CA GLU A 133 10.99 -2.47 17.30
C GLU A 133 9.55 -2.94 17.13
N LEU A 134 8.63 -1.97 17.14
CA LEU A 134 7.23 -2.24 16.87
C LEU A 134 7.04 -2.51 15.36
N VAL A 135 6.48 -3.69 15.05
CA VAL A 135 5.99 -4.05 13.72
C VAL A 135 4.56 -4.55 13.86
N ILE A 136 3.67 -3.99 13.08
CA ILE A 136 2.26 -4.40 13.04
C ILE A 136 1.94 -4.87 11.64
N GLY A 137 1.38 -6.06 11.52
CA GLY A 137 0.96 -6.63 10.24
C GLY A 137 -0.38 -7.33 10.36
N PHE A 138 -1.02 -7.48 9.21
CA PHE A 138 -2.25 -8.22 9.06
C PHE A 138 -2.19 -9.12 7.84
N THR A 139 -2.67 -10.36 8.01
CA THR A 139 -3.01 -11.23 6.90
C THR A 139 -4.51 -11.16 6.74
N LEU A 140 -4.97 -10.74 5.56
CA LEU A 140 -6.39 -10.53 5.30
C LEU A 140 -6.92 -11.56 4.32
N GLY A 141 -8.15 -11.99 4.57
CA GLY A 141 -8.94 -12.79 3.65
C GLY A 141 -10.21 -12.05 3.26
N GLY A 142 -10.51 -12.07 1.95
CA GLY A 142 -11.74 -11.49 1.42
C GLY A 142 -12.32 -12.35 0.32
N PHE A 143 -13.58 -12.08 -0.08
CA PHE A 143 -14.28 -12.85 -1.10
C PHE A 143 -14.88 -11.94 -2.17
N SER A 144 -15.01 -12.49 -3.37
CA SER A 144 -15.77 -11.88 -4.46
C SER A 144 -16.53 -12.95 -5.25
N LYS A 145 -17.73 -12.61 -5.71
CA LYS A 145 -18.48 -13.39 -6.72
C LYS A 145 -18.05 -13.03 -8.14
N ASN A 146 -17.52 -11.83 -8.31
CA ASN A 146 -17.03 -11.34 -9.60
C ASN A 146 -15.57 -11.74 -9.80
N HIS A 147 -15.14 -11.76 -11.06
CA HIS A 147 -13.73 -11.95 -11.38
C HIS A 147 -12.91 -10.83 -10.72
N PRO A 148 -11.79 -11.15 -10.05
CA PRO A 148 -10.97 -10.14 -9.40
C PRO A 148 -10.44 -9.13 -10.41
N LYS A 149 -10.20 -7.90 -9.94
CA LYS A 149 -9.48 -6.90 -10.70
C LYS A 149 -8.00 -7.25 -10.71
N THR A 150 -7.40 -7.16 -11.89
CA THR A 150 -5.98 -7.47 -12.09
C THR A 150 -5.31 -6.31 -12.80
N VAL A 151 -3.99 -6.27 -12.76
CA VAL A 151 -3.21 -5.18 -13.35
C VAL A 151 -3.03 -5.31 -14.86
N ASP A 152 -3.50 -6.38 -15.49
CA ASP A 152 -3.24 -6.73 -16.91
C ASP A 152 -4.41 -6.42 -17.86
N LYS A 153 -5.34 -5.54 -17.46
CA LYS A 153 -6.58 -5.25 -18.23
C LYS A 153 -6.73 -3.79 -18.64
N ALA A 154 -5.73 -2.94 -18.42
CA ALA A 154 -5.79 -1.55 -18.90
C ALA A 154 -5.88 -1.49 -20.43
N SER A 155 -6.65 -0.55 -20.95
CA SER A 155 -6.91 -0.37 -22.36
C SER A 155 -6.51 1.02 -22.83
N VAL A 156 -6.19 1.14 -24.13
CA VAL A 156 -5.93 2.46 -24.74
C VAL A 156 -7.19 3.32 -24.66
N GLY A 157 -7.04 4.54 -24.14
CA GLY A 157 -8.15 5.47 -23.91
C GLY A 157 -8.61 5.53 -22.46
N ASP A 158 -8.20 4.56 -21.61
CA ASP A 158 -8.52 4.60 -20.20
C ASP A 158 -7.98 5.87 -19.51
N GLN A 159 -8.75 6.39 -18.58
CA GLN A 159 -8.34 7.45 -17.67
C GLN A 159 -7.71 6.86 -16.40
N ILE A 160 -6.65 7.50 -15.90
CA ILE A 160 -5.96 7.09 -14.67
C ILE A 160 -6.58 7.83 -13.48
N ILE A 161 -7.05 7.09 -12.49
CA ILE A 161 -7.67 7.61 -11.27
C ILE A 161 -6.76 7.31 -10.07
N LEU A 162 -6.53 8.34 -9.25
CA LEU A 162 -5.91 8.23 -7.92
C LEU A 162 -6.93 8.63 -6.86
N THR A 163 -7.07 7.83 -5.81
CA THR A 163 -8.09 8.06 -4.76
C THR A 163 -7.60 8.91 -3.60
N LYS A 164 -6.29 9.10 -3.45
CA LYS A 164 -5.63 9.95 -2.44
C LYS A 164 -4.45 10.70 -3.07
N PRO A 165 -3.97 11.79 -2.46
CA PRO A 165 -2.71 12.44 -2.86
C PRO A 165 -1.49 11.54 -2.63
N LEU A 166 -0.37 11.89 -3.28
CA LEU A 166 0.96 11.30 -3.08
C LEU A 166 1.80 12.11 -2.09
N GLY A 167 2.89 11.53 -1.59
CA GLY A 167 3.88 12.21 -0.74
C GLY A 167 3.93 11.69 0.70
N SER A 168 3.26 10.59 1.02
CA SER A 168 3.30 10.04 2.38
C SER A 168 4.70 9.58 2.78
N GLY A 169 5.49 9.04 1.87
CA GLY A 169 6.84 8.57 2.16
C GLY A 169 7.80 9.72 2.50
N VAL A 170 7.80 10.79 1.70
CA VAL A 170 8.65 11.95 1.95
C VAL A 170 8.23 12.71 3.22
N LEU A 171 6.94 12.82 3.52
CA LEU A 171 6.46 13.45 4.76
C LEU A 171 6.88 12.65 5.99
N LEU A 172 6.76 11.32 5.98
CA LEU A 172 7.26 10.46 7.05
C LEU A 172 8.79 10.51 7.16
N ALA A 173 9.51 10.62 6.05
CA ALA A 173 10.97 10.79 6.07
C ALA A 173 11.37 12.15 6.65
N GLY A 174 10.60 13.22 6.36
CA GLY A 174 10.78 14.55 6.93
C GLY A 174 10.58 14.55 8.44
N GLU A 175 9.52 13.91 8.94
CA GLU A 175 9.27 13.75 10.37
C GLU A 175 10.43 13.04 11.08
N MET A 176 10.93 11.94 10.52
CA MET A 176 12.07 11.21 11.09
C MET A 176 13.37 12.01 11.12
N ARG A 177 13.49 13.05 10.32
CA ARG A 177 14.65 13.98 10.26
C ARG A 177 14.39 15.29 10.99
N PHE A 178 13.21 15.45 11.60
CA PHE A 178 12.76 16.70 12.26
C PHE A 178 12.72 17.91 11.31
N GLU A 179 12.38 17.67 10.03
CA GLU A 179 12.32 18.69 8.97
C GLU A 179 10.87 18.98 8.52
N GLY A 180 9.91 18.21 9.00
CA GLY A 180 8.50 18.33 8.64
C GLY A 180 7.74 19.31 9.50
N GLU A 181 6.66 19.88 8.96
CA GLU A 181 5.71 20.70 9.70
C GLU A 181 4.65 19.81 10.38
N GLY A 182 4.42 20.02 11.67
CA GLY A 182 3.47 19.20 12.44
C GLY A 182 2.04 19.19 11.90
N GLN A 183 1.60 20.30 11.26
CA GLN A 183 0.27 20.37 10.64
C GLN A 183 0.17 19.49 9.40
N ASP A 184 1.23 19.41 8.60
CA ASP A 184 1.28 18.55 7.40
C ASP A 184 1.28 17.09 7.79
N LEU A 185 2.02 16.73 8.84
CA LEU A 185 2.01 15.38 9.40
C LEU A 185 0.64 14.99 9.96
N LYS A 186 -0.01 15.91 10.67
CA LYS A 186 -1.38 15.69 11.15
C LYS A 186 -2.35 15.44 9.99
N ASN A 187 -2.31 16.29 8.96
CA ASN A 187 -3.15 16.14 7.76
C ASN A 187 -2.88 14.81 7.05
N LEU A 188 -1.61 14.39 6.99
CA LEU A 188 -1.22 13.09 6.45
C LEU A 188 -1.85 11.93 7.25
N PHE A 189 -1.70 11.91 8.58
CA PHE A 189 -2.25 10.86 9.43
C PHE A 189 -3.78 10.80 9.34
N ASP A 190 -4.44 11.96 9.30
CA ASP A 190 -5.89 12.04 9.08
C ASP A 190 -6.30 11.40 7.75
N ALA A 191 -5.53 11.64 6.67
CA ALA A 191 -5.79 11.06 5.36
C ALA A 191 -5.46 9.55 5.29
N MET A 192 -4.35 9.11 5.89
CA MET A 192 -3.95 7.70 5.97
C MET A 192 -4.96 6.88 6.78
N SER A 193 -5.64 7.51 7.74
CA SER A 193 -6.64 6.90 8.63
C SER A 193 -8.04 6.79 8.00
N LYS A 194 -8.24 7.25 6.75
CA LYS A 194 -9.52 7.18 6.04
C LYS A 194 -9.63 5.91 5.23
N SER A 195 -10.71 5.16 5.44
CA SER A 195 -11.07 4.02 4.59
C SER A 195 -11.30 4.44 3.15
N GLN A 196 -11.03 3.54 2.22
CA GLN A 196 -11.28 3.70 0.79
C GLN A 196 -12.38 2.75 0.29
N SER A 197 -13.08 2.04 1.17
CA SER A 197 -14.08 1.05 0.77
C SER A 197 -15.19 1.61 -0.11
N SER A 198 -15.69 2.80 0.19
CA SER A 198 -16.75 3.43 -0.61
C SER A 198 -16.31 3.70 -2.05
N ILE A 199 -15.12 4.24 -2.25
CA ILE A 199 -14.58 4.49 -3.60
C ILE A 199 -14.16 3.19 -4.29
N ALA A 200 -13.61 2.23 -3.56
CA ALA A 200 -13.29 0.90 -4.07
C ALA A 200 -14.55 0.19 -4.61
N ASN A 201 -15.68 0.32 -3.91
CA ASN A 201 -16.97 -0.20 -4.33
C ASN A 201 -17.51 0.42 -5.63
N VAL A 202 -17.13 1.66 -5.93
CA VAL A 202 -17.41 2.30 -7.21
C VAL A 202 -16.45 1.79 -8.27
N LEU A 203 -15.14 1.86 -8.01
CA LEU A 203 -14.09 1.51 -8.96
C LEU A 203 -14.18 0.04 -9.40
N ARG A 204 -14.46 -0.90 -8.50
CA ARG A 204 -14.60 -2.33 -8.87
C ARG A 204 -15.67 -2.61 -9.92
N LYS A 205 -16.63 -1.69 -10.12
CA LYS A 205 -17.70 -1.84 -11.13
C LYS A 205 -17.28 -1.31 -12.50
N VAL A 206 -16.40 -0.31 -12.55
CA VAL A 206 -16.08 0.43 -13.78
C VAL A 206 -14.63 0.29 -14.20
N ALA A 207 -13.69 0.01 -13.30
CA ALA A 207 -12.28 -0.07 -13.63
C ALA A 207 -11.95 -1.29 -14.49
N ASN A 208 -11.07 -1.10 -15.46
CA ASN A 208 -10.45 -2.16 -16.24
C ASN A 208 -9.32 -2.81 -15.41
N SER A 209 -8.41 -2.02 -14.84
CA SER A 209 -7.35 -2.48 -13.94
C SER A 209 -7.35 -1.69 -12.65
N MET A 210 -6.93 -2.32 -11.57
CA MET A 210 -6.72 -1.69 -10.26
C MET A 210 -5.49 -2.25 -9.56
N THR A 211 -4.86 -1.41 -8.74
CA THR A 211 -3.85 -1.76 -7.73
C THR A 211 -3.87 -0.70 -6.64
N ASP A 212 -3.30 -0.94 -5.48
CA ASP A 212 -2.99 0.12 -4.53
C ASP A 212 -1.55 0.60 -4.71
N ILE A 213 -1.28 1.87 -4.41
CA ILE A 213 0.08 2.42 -4.51
C ILE A 213 0.73 2.33 -3.14
N THR A 214 1.80 1.55 -3.07
CA THR A 214 2.56 1.31 -1.84
C THR A 214 4.07 1.60 -2.01
N GLY A 215 4.91 0.67 -1.64
CA GLY A 215 6.35 0.87 -1.52
C GLY A 215 7.09 1.23 -2.81
N PHE A 216 6.54 0.93 -3.98
CA PHE A 216 7.20 1.21 -5.28
C PHE A 216 6.77 2.55 -5.90
N GLY A 217 5.92 3.33 -5.21
CA GLY A 217 5.43 4.61 -5.69
C GLY A 217 4.53 4.50 -6.92
N LEU A 218 3.97 5.65 -7.35
CA LEU A 218 3.12 5.68 -8.55
C LEU A 218 3.85 5.14 -9.78
N GLY A 219 5.14 5.49 -9.94
CA GLY A 219 5.94 5.08 -11.08
C GLY A 219 6.03 3.56 -11.22
N GLY A 220 6.37 2.85 -10.13
CA GLY A 220 6.51 1.40 -10.14
C GLY A 220 5.18 0.68 -10.37
N HIS A 221 4.11 1.08 -9.66
CA HIS A 221 2.79 0.46 -9.81
C HIS A 221 2.16 0.71 -11.19
N LEU A 222 2.28 1.93 -11.73
CA LEU A 222 1.78 2.21 -13.07
C LEU A 222 2.57 1.46 -14.16
N LEU A 223 3.90 1.38 -14.04
CA LEU A 223 4.72 0.58 -14.95
C LEU A 223 4.34 -0.91 -14.93
N ASN A 224 3.94 -1.45 -13.78
CA ASN A 224 3.42 -2.81 -13.69
C ASN A 224 2.13 -2.97 -14.51
N ILE A 225 1.16 -2.05 -14.34
CA ILE A 225 -0.10 -2.06 -15.10
C ILE A 225 0.18 -1.97 -16.62
N VAL A 226 0.91 -0.96 -17.06
CA VAL A 226 1.11 -0.73 -18.50
C VAL A 226 1.91 -1.84 -19.17
N SER A 227 2.90 -2.40 -18.45
CA SER A 227 3.70 -3.52 -18.98
C SER A 227 2.88 -4.79 -19.11
N LYS A 228 2.08 -5.14 -18.11
CA LYS A 228 1.23 -6.34 -18.15
C LYS A 228 0.05 -6.21 -19.10
N SER A 229 -0.44 -4.98 -19.31
CA SER A 229 -1.52 -4.69 -20.26
C SER A 229 -1.03 -4.42 -21.70
N ASN A 230 0.29 -4.34 -21.91
CA ASN A 230 0.90 -4.01 -23.20
C ASN A 230 0.39 -2.67 -23.79
N VAL A 231 0.31 -1.65 -22.96
CA VAL A 231 -0.08 -0.28 -23.32
C VAL A 231 0.93 0.73 -22.80
N GLY A 232 0.80 2.00 -23.21
CA GLY A 232 1.53 3.13 -22.64
C GLY A 232 0.63 4.00 -21.76
N ALA A 233 1.23 4.82 -20.88
CA ALA A 233 0.50 5.82 -20.12
C ALA A 233 1.16 7.19 -20.24
N LYS A 234 0.35 8.24 -20.17
CA LYS A 234 0.79 9.63 -20.14
C LYS A 234 0.34 10.26 -18.81
N LEU A 235 1.28 10.79 -18.06
CA LEU A 235 1.02 11.51 -16.82
C LEU A 235 1.23 13.01 -17.03
N TYR A 236 0.34 13.80 -16.46
CA TYR A 236 0.45 15.24 -16.34
C TYR A 236 0.77 15.56 -14.87
N LEU A 237 2.01 15.97 -14.57
CA LEU A 237 2.50 16.12 -13.21
C LEU A 237 1.71 17.16 -12.39
N ASP A 238 1.25 18.22 -13.06
CA ASP A 238 0.43 19.29 -12.49
C ASP A 238 -0.98 18.82 -12.09
N GLN A 239 -1.43 17.68 -12.59
CA GLN A 239 -2.72 17.08 -12.25
C GLN A 239 -2.62 15.99 -11.16
N ILE A 240 -1.41 15.61 -10.76
CA ILE A 240 -1.20 14.63 -9.70
C ILE A 240 -1.41 15.31 -8.34
N PRO A 241 -2.41 14.89 -7.54
CA PRO A 241 -2.61 15.46 -6.22
C PRO A 241 -1.44 15.07 -5.29
N VAL A 242 -0.90 16.06 -4.57
CA VAL A 242 0.22 15.89 -3.65
C VAL A 242 -0.16 16.45 -2.28
N TYR A 243 0.24 15.78 -1.21
CA TYR A 243 0.02 16.28 0.15
C TYR A 243 0.76 17.61 0.37
N PRO A 244 0.17 18.56 1.11
CA PRO A 244 0.86 19.77 1.54
C PRO A 244 2.21 19.44 2.19
N GLY A 245 3.22 20.28 1.98
CA GLY A 245 4.57 20.11 2.50
C GLY A 245 5.44 19.07 1.78
N ALA A 246 4.86 18.13 1.01
CA ALA A 246 5.65 17.08 0.37
C ALA A 246 6.63 17.64 -0.68
N ASN A 247 6.19 18.55 -1.53
CA ASN A 247 7.06 19.18 -2.54
C ASN A 247 8.16 20.06 -1.89
N ASP A 248 7.86 20.70 -0.76
CA ASP A 248 8.84 21.53 -0.03
C ASP A 248 9.95 20.65 0.57
N LEU A 249 9.60 19.48 1.10
CA LEU A 249 10.58 18.50 1.57
C LEU A 249 11.39 17.90 0.42
N ILE A 250 10.75 17.61 -0.72
CA ILE A 250 11.45 17.19 -1.94
C ILE A 250 12.46 18.25 -2.39
N ALA A 251 12.10 19.52 -2.35
CA ALA A 251 13.02 20.62 -2.71
C ALA A 251 14.21 20.75 -1.74
N LYS A 252 14.07 20.32 -0.49
CA LYS A 252 15.13 20.21 0.52
C LYS A 252 15.94 18.90 0.42
N ASP A 253 15.78 18.13 -0.64
CA ASP A 253 16.44 16.83 -0.85
C ASP A 253 16.10 15.78 0.21
N ILE A 254 14.89 15.86 0.80
CA ILE A 254 14.38 14.85 1.71
C ILE A 254 13.73 13.72 0.88
N ARG A 255 14.17 12.49 1.14
CA ARG A 255 13.70 11.28 0.44
C ARG A 255 13.57 10.14 1.45
N SER A 256 12.68 9.20 1.16
CA SER A 256 12.58 7.94 1.89
C SER A 256 13.77 7.02 1.60
N SER A 257 14.02 6.05 2.46
CA SER A 257 15.17 5.14 2.30
C SER A 257 15.10 4.22 1.08
N ILE A 258 13.92 3.97 0.50
CA ILE A 258 13.78 3.16 -0.72
C ILE A 258 13.76 4.00 -2.01
N PHE A 259 13.78 5.32 -1.90
CA PHE A 259 13.63 6.22 -3.05
C PHE A 259 14.59 5.91 -4.19
N GLU A 260 15.88 5.76 -3.92
CA GLU A 260 16.89 5.48 -4.94
C GLU A 260 16.58 4.19 -5.72
N ASN A 261 16.09 3.15 -5.03
CA ASN A 261 15.67 1.92 -5.68
C ASN A 261 14.46 2.15 -6.60
N ASN A 262 13.51 2.98 -6.17
CA ASN A 262 12.33 3.30 -6.97
C ASN A 262 12.68 4.21 -8.15
N TYR A 263 13.65 5.13 -7.97
CA TYR A 263 14.05 6.05 -9.03
C TYR A 263 14.59 5.33 -10.28
N MET A 264 15.09 4.10 -10.15
CA MET A 264 15.49 3.27 -11.28
C MET A 264 14.34 2.99 -12.28
N TYR A 265 13.08 3.10 -11.86
CA TYR A 265 11.95 3.02 -12.78
C TYR A 265 11.93 4.15 -13.83
N SER A 266 12.59 5.28 -13.55
CA SER A 266 12.72 6.42 -14.49
C SER A 266 13.39 6.02 -15.81
N GLU A 267 14.28 5.01 -15.81
CA GLU A 267 14.94 4.48 -17.01
C GLU A 267 13.96 3.91 -18.03
N ARG A 268 12.75 3.55 -17.58
CA ARG A 268 11.67 3.01 -18.42
C ARG A 268 10.64 4.07 -18.81
N MET A 269 10.90 5.34 -18.52
CA MET A 269 10.00 6.46 -18.75
C MET A 269 10.62 7.47 -19.72
N ILE A 270 9.78 8.11 -20.54
CA ILE A 270 10.17 9.26 -21.36
C ILE A 270 9.73 10.52 -20.61
N ILE A 271 10.68 11.18 -19.98
CA ILE A 271 10.42 12.40 -19.20
C ILE A 271 10.56 13.61 -20.14
N LYS A 272 9.43 14.34 -20.35
CA LYS A 272 9.36 15.52 -21.21
C LYS A 272 9.06 16.81 -20.43
N THR A 273 9.64 16.94 -19.23
CA THR A 273 9.42 18.08 -18.35
C THR A 273 10.70 18.41 -17.62
N THR A 274 10.85 19.67 -17.23
CA THR A 274 11.90 20.15 -16.31
C THR A 274 11.42 20.18 -14.84
N ALA A 275 10.15 19.87 -14.60
CA ALA A 275 9.61 19.77 -13.23
C ALA A 275 10.20 18.56 -12.50
N ASN A 276 10.30 18.66 -11.18
CA ASN A 276 10.76 17.56 -10.36
C ASN A 276 9.77 16.38 -10.42
N THR A 277 10.27 15.20 -10.77
CA THR A 277 9.46 13.98 -10.93
C THR A 277 9.56 13.03 -9.73
N ASP A 278 10.26 13.40 -8.68
CA ASP A 278 10.58 12.54 -7.54
C ASP A 278 9.33 12.01 -6.83
N ILE A 279 8.25 12.79 -6.84
CA ILE A 279 6.96 12.37 -6.28
C ILE A 279 6.42 11.07 -6.89
N LEU A 280 6.78 10.75 -8.13
CA LEU A 280 6.39 9.51 -8.80
C LEU A 280 7.03 8.26 -8.19
N PHE A 281 8.19 8.45 -7.55
CA PHE A 281 9.02 7.39 -6.98
C PHE A 281 8.96 7.34 -5.46
N ASP A 282 8.23 8.28 -4.84
CA ASP A 282 7.99 8.29 -3.40
C ASP A 282 7.12 7.10 -2.99
N PRO A 283 7.56 6.25 -2.03
CA PRO A 283 6.76 5.14 -1.53
C PRO A 283 5.53 5.68 -0.78
N GLN A 284 4.40 4.99 -0.89
CA GLN A 284 3.18 5.40 -0.22
C GLN A 284 2.81 4.43 0.91
N THR A 285 2.55 4.95 2.10
CA THR A 285 1.98 4.21 3.23
C THR A 285 0.49 4.55 3.33
N SER A 286 -0.37 3.55 3.35
CA SER A 286 -1.83 3.72 3.21
C SER A 286 -2.17 4.61 2.00
N GLY A 287 -1.52 4.32 0.88
CA GLY A 287 -1.57 5.11 -0.35
C GLY A 287 -2.92 5.04 -1.08
N PRO A 288 -3.02 5.72 -2.23
CA PRO A 288 -4.22 5.68 -3.04
C PRO A 288 -4.42 4.32 -3.71
N LEU A 289 -5.67 4.00 -4.04
CA LEU A 289 -5.95 3.08 -5.13
C LEU A 289 -5.62 3.78 -6.45
N LEU A 290 -5.01 3.03 -7.36
CA LEU A 290 -4.76 3.39 -8.76
C LEU A 290 -5.68 2.55 -9.61
N ALA A 291 -6.53 3.19 -10.39
CA ALA A 291 -7.44 2.50 -11.31
C ALA A 291 -7.32 3.05 -12.72
N THR A 292 -7.52 2.20 -13.72
CA THR A 292 -7.74 2.60 -15.11
C THR A 292 -9.20 2.40 -15.45
N VAL A 293 -9.85 3.44 -15.96
CA VAL A 293 -11.29 3.43 -16.25
C VAL A 293 -11.53 3.91 -17.69
N PRO A 294 -12.54 3.35 -18.41
CA PRO A 294 -12.89 3.78 -19.76
C PRO A 294 -13.27 5.23 -19.87
#